data_0b52616a9d32593173960115547a5f33
#
_entry.id   0b52616a9d32593173960115547a5f33
#
_cell.length_a   1.000
_cell.length_b   1.000
_cell.length_c   1.000
_cell.angle_alpha   90.00
_cell.angle_beta   90.00
_cell.angle_gamma   90.00
#
_symmetry.space_group_name_H-M   'P 1'
#
loop_
_entity.id
_entity.type
_entity.pdbx_description
1 polymer ?
#
loop_
_entity_poly.entity_id
_entity_poly.type
_entity_poly.pdbx_seq_one_letter_code
_entity_poly.pdbx_strand_id
1 'polypeptide(L)'
;MIVNLENTTSAKISSALVKARRTAGSPTMGMVLTLIIVAEEKEYADALQSSMEAGREHPSRILLVVTNSSRKPTLDAEVRIGEGTPGEVIVVRMSGAIAAHPASVIRPLLLPDSPVVIWWPGRCPVNPTNDELAQLAGRRLTDAANTPRPMHALTIRAENYLPGDTDLAWTRLTPWRALLAAALDQYPAKIKSVTVEAERSNPSADLLAAWLHARLKLDVTRRISDGPGITAVRLGTAAGDIAITRPDGLLASYAVPGQPERLVALKRREITELISEEMRRMDADEVYARVLKSLLRDRTAATARKAAGNGASIDGATRHSAASTTAKKAAAKKAGAKKTVGSRKAAAKKTAATRKAAAKKAPATQVPARRAPGLTIDPDRRR
;
A
#
# COMPACT_ATOMS: atom_id res chain seq x y z
N MET A 1 -22.36 -21.46 -8.12
CA MET A 1 -23.74 -20.86 -8.14
C MET A 1 -23.65 -19.38 -7.86
N ILE A 2 -24.22 -18.53 -8.74
CA ILE A 2 -24.26 -17.07 -8.61
C ILE A 2 -25.73 -16.63 -8.55
N VAL A 3 -26.06 -15.73 -7.59
CA VAL A 3 -27.39 -15.15 -7.42
C VAL A 3 -27.26 -13.63 -7.42
N ASN A 4 -27.88 -12.96 -8.37
CA ASN A 4 -27.92 -11.50 -8.47
C ASN A 4 -29.22 -10.97 -7.87
N LEU A 5 -29.11 -9.88 -7.10
CA LEU A 5 -30.20 -9.22 -6.38
C LEU A 5 -30.14 -7.72 -6.66
N GLU A 6 -31.13 -7.19 -7.32
CA GLU A 6 -31.27 -5.76 -7.61
C GLU A 6 -32.26 -5.11 -6.65
N ASN A 7 -32.02 -3.85 -6.26
CA ASN A 7 -32.87 -3.08 -5.32
C ASN A 7 -33.28 -3.93 -4.10
N THR A 8 -32.31 -4.52 -3.45
CA THR A 8 -32.50 -5.54 -2.41
C THR A 8 -32.43 -4.95 -0.99
N THR A 9 -32.38 -5.84 0.01
CA THR A 9 -32.20 -5.51 1.43
C THR A 9 -31.27 -6.53 2.06
N SER A 10 -30.64 -6.20 3.20
CA SER A 10 -29.76 -7.13 3.94
C SER A 10 -30.47 -8.44 4.27
N ALA A 11 -31.76 -8.39 4.62
CA ALA A 11 -32.56 -9.58 4.89
C ALA A 11 -32.72 -10.48 3.65
N LYS A 12 -33.00 -9.89 2.48
CA LYS A 12 -33.08 -10.64 1.21
C LYS A 12 -31.72 -11.24 0.82
N ILE A 13 -30.62 -10.50 1.02
CA ILE A 13 -29.24 -11.01 0.77
C ILE A 13 -28.98 -12.21 1.69
N SER A 14 -29.29 -12.10 2.99
CA SER A 14 -29.12 -13.20 3.96
C SER A 14 -29.98 -14.42 3.58
N SER A 15 -31.23 -14.21 3.18
CA SER A 15 -32.10 -15.29 2.72
C SER A 15 -31.60 -15.97 1.45
N ALA A 16 -31.09 -15.20 0.48
CA ALA A 16 -30.48 -15.72 -0.74
C ALA A 16 -29.23 -16.55 -0.43
N LEU A 17 -28.40 -16.09 0.51
CA LEU A 17 -27.22 -16.80 0.97
C LEU A 17 -27.58 -18.16 1.58
N VAL A 18 -28.57 -18.20 2.47
CA VAL A 18 -29.05 -19.47 3.08
C VAL A 18 -29.59 -20.42 2.02
N LYS A 19 -30.37 -19.89 1.06
CA LYS A 19 -30.91 -20.70 -0.05
C LYS A 19 -29.78 -21.25 -0.93
N ALA A 20 -28.85 -20.40 -1.30
CA ALA A 20 -27.71 -20.79 -2.14
C ALA A 20 -26.86 -21.89 -1.49
N ARG A 21 -26.61 -21.82 -0.17
CA ARG A 21 -25.91 -22.89 0.58
C ARG A 21 -26.63 -24.22 0.51
N ARG A 22 -27.96 -24.21 0.75
CA ARG A 22 -28.77 -25.45 0.69
C ARG A 22 -28.73 -26.07 -0.70
N THR A 23 -28.79 -25.25 -1.75
CA THR A 23 -28.76 -25.72 -3.13
C THR A 23 -27.36 -26.24 -3.54
N ALA A 24 -26.29 -25.56 -3.11
CA ALA A 24 -24.92 -25.96 -3.44
C ALA A 24 -24.42 -27.17 -2.62
N GLY A 25 -25.17 -27.62 -1.61
CA GLY A 25 -24.70 -28.67 -0.69
C GLY A 25 -23.42 -28.29 0.07
N SER A 26 -23.08 -27.00 0.10
CA SER A 26 -21.85 -26.52 0.70
C SER A 26 -22.03 -26.39 2.21
N PRO A 27 -21.24 -27.12 3.01
CA PRO A 27 -21.27 -26.95 4.45
C PRO A 27 -20.67 -25.58 4.81
N THR A 28 -21.36 -24.85 5.68
CA THR A 28 -20.79 -23.64 6.34
C THR A 28 -19.64 -23.98 7.28
N MET A 29 -19.39 -25.26 7.48
CA MET A 29 -18.33 -25.77 8.36
C MET A 29 -16.98 -25.57 7.70
N GLY A 30 -16.10 -24.83 8.38
CA GLY A 30 -14.73 -24.56 7.94
C GLY A 30 -14.38 -23.12 7.64
N MET A 31 -15.38 -22.21 7.54
CA MET A 31 -15.06 -20.77 7.46
C MET A 31 -14.62 -20.26 8.83
N VAL A 32 -13.43 -19.65 8.86
CA VAL A 32 -12.76 -19.27 10.11
C VAL A 32 -12.89 -17.78 10.44
N LEU A 33 -13.27 -16.95 9.45
CA LEU A 33 -13.40 -15.51 9.63
C LEU A 33 -14.33 -14.86 8.57
N THR A 34 -14.69 -13.61 8.80
CA THR A 34 -15.25 -12.73 7.78
C THR A 34 -14.21 -11.73 7.31
N LEU A 35 -13.96 -11.64 6.01
CA LEU A 35 -13.14 -10.60 5.39
C LEU A 35 -14.07 -9.56 4.73
N ILE A 36 -14.08 -8.35 5.26
CA ILE A 36 -14.74 -7.20 4.64
C ILE A 36 -13.70 -6.49 3.77
N ILE A 37 -14.05 -6.22 2.51
CA ILE A 37 -13.21 -5.47 1.59
C ILE A 37 -13.98 -4.21 1.21
N VAL A 38 -13.36 -3.05 1.35
CA VAL A 38 -13.95 -1.78 0.92
C VAL A 38 -13.13 -1.24 -0.24
N ALA A 39 -13.71 -1.28 -1.44
CA ALA A 39 -13.02 -0.96 -2.68
C ALA A 39 -13.85 0.00 -3.55
N GLU A 40 -13.15 0.76 -4.39
CA GLU A 40 -13.77 1.47 -5.50
C GLU A 40 -14.02 0.50 -6.66
N GLU A 41 -14.96 0.81 -7.58
CA GLU A 41 -15.30 -0.07 -8.70
C GLU A 41 -14.07 -0.46 -9.56
N LYS A 42 -13.10 0.44 -9.72
CA LYS A 42 -11.86 0.15 -10.46
C LYS A 42 -10.95 -0.86 -9.79
N GLU A 43 -11.07 -1.04 -8.46
CA GLU A 43 -10.25 -1.95 -7.64
C GLU A 43 -10.95 -3.29 -7.38
N TYR A 44 -12.24 -3.35 -7.70
CA TYR A 44 -13.13 -4.47 -7.40
C TYR A 44 -12.58 -5.81 -7.87
N ALA A 45 -12.19 -5.91 -9.15
CA ALA A 45 -11.80 -7.18 -9.75
C ALA A 45 -10.51 -7.76 -9.12
N ASP A 46 -9.49 -6.92 -8.95
CA ASP A 46 -8.20 -7.32 -8.38
C ASP A 46 -8.32 -7.66 -6.90
N ALA A 47 -9.10 -6.86 -6.15
CA ALA A 47 -9.34 -7.09 -4.74
C ALA A 47 -10.12 -8.41 -4.50
N LEU A 48 -11.12 -8.67 -5.32
CA LEU A 48 -11.89 -9.92 -5.24
C LEU A 48 -11.01 -11.12 -5.56
N GLN A 49 -10.26 -11.07 -6.67
CA GLN A 49 -9.37 -12.17 -7.07
C GLN A 49 -8.34 -12.47 -5.97
N SER A 50 -7.62 -11.47 -5.49
CA SER A 50 -6.61 -11.64 -4.45
C SER A 50 -7.17 -12.24 -3.17
N SER A 51 -8.39 -11.83 -2.80
CA SER A 51 -9.06 -12.33 -1.60
C SER A 51 -9.59 -13.76 -1.77
N MET A 52 -10.07 -14.12 -2.95
CA MET A 52 -10.48 -15.50 -3.25
C MET A 52 -9.28 -16.45 -3.23
N GLU A 53 -8.15 -16.03 -3.75
CA GLU A 53 -6.90 -16.80 -3.72
C GLU A 53 -6.39 -16.97 -2.28
N ALA A 54 -6.39 -15.89 -1.47
CA ALA A 54 -6.04 -15.95 -0.05
C ALA A 54 -7.01 -16.85 0.75
N GLY A 55 -8.28 -16.84 0.39
CA GLY A 55 -9.33 -17.67 0.99
C GLY A 55 -9.14 -19.18 0.77
N ARG A 56 -8.28 -19.63 -0.15
CA ARG A 56 -7.93 -21.05 -0.31
C ARG A 56 -7.14 -21.57 0.89
N GLU A 57 -6.30 -20.73 1.49
CA GLU A 57 -5.56 -21.09 2.71
C GLU A 57 -6.42 -20.90 3.97
N HIS A 58 -7.30 -19.88 3.97
CA HIS A 58 -8.15 -19.51 5.09
C HIS A 58 -9.60 -19.35 4.62
N PRO A 59 -10.38 -20.45 4.52
CA PRO A 59 -11.77 -20.39 4.09
C PRO A 59 -12.55 -19.33 4.88
N SER A 60 -13.13 -18.37 4.19
CA SER A 60 -13.72 -17.19 4.80
C SER A 60 -14.99 -16.76 4.08
N ARG A 61 -15.82 -15.99 4.77
CA ARG A 61 -16.86 -15.20 4.12
C ARG A 61 -16.25 -13.88 3.66
N ILE A 62 -16.25 -13.64 2.35
CA ILE A 62 -15.78 -12.41 1.74
C ILE A 62 -16.99 -11.49 1.51
N LEU A 63 -16.98 -10.31 2.13
CA LEU A 63 -17.97 -9.25 1.95
C LEU A 63 -17.29 -8.09 1.24
N LEU A 64 -17.46 -8.01 -0.07
CA LEU A 64 -16.87 -6.93 -0.86
C LEU A 64 -17.88 -5.80 -1.00
N VAL A 65 -17.56 -4.65 -0.40
CA VAL A 65 -18.36 -3.44 -0.36
C VAL A 65 -17.85 -2.47 -1.40
N VAL A 66 -18.68 -2.17 -2.39
CA VAL A 66 -18.38 -1.18 -3.42
C VAL A 66 -19.34 -0.01 -3.26
N THR A 67 -18.79 1.18 -3.03
CA THR A 67 -19.58 2.40 -2.94
C THR A 67 -19.39 3.23 -4.21
N ASN A 68 -20.48 3.80 -4.70
CA ASN A 68 -20.43 4.73 -5.82
C ASN A 68 -20.99 6.10 -5.43
N SER A 69 -20.68 7.12 -6.25
CA SER A 69 -21.04 8.52 -5.99
C SER A 69 -22.46 8.90 -6.43
N SER A 70 -23.28 7.96 -6.88
CA SER A 70 -24.67 8.24 -7.26
C SER A 70 -25.45 8.75 -6.07
N ARG A 71 -26.28 9.78 -6.26
CA ARG A 71 -27.17 10.31 -5.23
C ARG A 71 -28.41 9.45 -5.01
N LYS A 72 -28.79 8.64 -6.01
CA LYS A 72 -29.94 7.72 -5.90
C LYS A 72 -29.60 6.60 -4.93
N PRO A 73 -30.37 6.38 -3.88
CA PRO A 73 -30.12 5.25 -2.96
C PRO A 73 -30.41 3.93 -3.67
N THR A 74 -29.40 3.09 -3.84
CA THR A 74 -29.51 1.73 -4.38
C THR A 74 -28.74 0.76 -3.52
N LEU A 75 -29.23 -0.46 -3.43
CA LEU A 75 -28.55 -1.59 -2.83
C LEU A 75 -28.71 -2.79 -3.75
N ASP A 76 -27.62 -3.17 -4.39
CA ASP A 76 -27.55 -4.35 -5.24
C ASP A 76 -26.56 -5.33 -4.64
N ALA A 77 -26.77 -6.63 -4.83
CA ALA A 77 -25.88 -7.64 -4.31
C ALA A 77 -25.73 -8.82 -5.26
N GLU A 78 -24.56 -9.45 -5.19
CA GLU A 78 -24.26 -10.69 -5.88
C GLU A 78 -23.74 -11.70 -4.85
N VAL A 79 -24.36 -12.87 -4.76
CA VAL A 79 -23.95 -13.97 -3.86
C VAL A 79 -23.35 -15.08 -4.70
N ARG A 80 -22.12 -15.48 -4.37
CA ARG A 80 -21.38 -16.56 -5.03
C ARG A 80 -21.04 -17.65 -4.02
N ILE A 81 -21.41 -18.91 -4.33
CA ILE A 81 -21.13 -20.09 -3.50
C ILE A 81 -20.74 -21.25 -4.42
N GLY A 82 -19.70 -22.01 -4.03
CA GLY A 82 -19.15 -23.11 -4.82
C GLY A 82 -18.37 -22.62 -6.05
N GLU A 83 -18.14 -23.53 -7.02
CA GLU A 83 -17.47 -23.20 -8.31
C GLU A 83 -16.13 -22.48 -8.15
N GLY A 84 -15.21 -23.06 -7.37
CA GLY A 84 -13.87 -22.50 -7.16
C GLY A 84 -13.82 -21.35 -6.14
N THR A 85 -14.94 -21.02 -5.50
CA THR A 85 -14.99 -20.06 -4.41
C THR A 85 -14.62 -20.76 -3.10
N PRO A 86 -13.53 -20.40 -2.44
CA PRO A 86 -13.09 -21.08 -1.20
C PRO A 86 -13.86 -20.57 0.03
N GLY A 87 -15.17 -20.67 0.02
CA GLY A 87 -16.06 -20.13 1.04
C GLY A 87 -17.27 -19.48 0.42
N GLU A 88 -17.63 -18.31 0.88
CA GLU A 88 -18.76 -17.52 0.41
C GLU A 88 -18.31 -16.12 0.02
N VAL A 89 -18.76 -15.65 -1.13
CA VAL A 89 -18.51 -14.28 -1.58
C VAL A 89 -19.83 -13.54 -1.74
N ILE A 90 -19.94 -12.41 -1.10
CA ILE A 90 -21.05 -11.48 -1.26
C ILE A 90 -20.49 -10.14 -1.71
N VAL A 91 -20.83 -9.72 -2.91
CA VAL A 91 -20.52 -8.38 -3.42
C VAL A 91 -21.72 -7.49 -3.16
N VAL A 92 -21.52 -6.37 -2.49
CA VAL A 92 -22.58 -5.41 -2.14
C VAL A 92 -22.25 -4.07 -2.76
N ARG A 93 -23.08 -3.60 -3.67
CA ARG A 93 -22.97 -2.27 -4.29
C ARG A 93 -23.98 -1.32 -3.68
N MET A 94 -23.50 -0.22 -3.13
CA MET A 94 -24.29 0.77 -2.41
C MET A 94 -24.11 2.17 -2.97
N SER A 95 -25.19 2.96 -2.99
CA SER A 95 -25.15 4.36 -3.35
C SER A 95 -26.10 5.23 -2.53
N GLY A 96 -25.97 6.54 -2.65
CA GLY A 96 -26.82 7.52 -1.99
C GLY A 96 -26.82 7.38 -0.47
N ALA A 97 -27.99 7.54 0.15
CA ALA A 97 -28.12 7.47 1.61
C ALA A 97 -27.75 6.10 2.20
N ILE A 98 -27.88 5.01 1.43
CA ILE A 98 -27.51 3.67 1.90
C ILE A 98 -26.00 3.56 2.07
N ALA A 99 -25.23 4.15 1.16
CA ALA A 99 -23.77 4.15 1.23
C ALA A 99 -23.21 4.97 2.40
N ALA A 100 -24.01 5.84 3.02
CA ALA A 100 -23.65 6.59 4.22
C ALA A 100 -23.67 5.73 5.50
N HIS A 101 -24.40 4.60 5.49
CA HIS A 101 -24.55 3.70 6.64
C HIS A 101 -24.25 2.24 6.27
N PRO A 102 -23.06 1.93 5.75
CA PRO A 102 -22.74 0.60 5.23
C PRO A 102 -22.77 -0.47 6.31
N ALA A 103 -22.45 -0.13 7.56
CA ALA A 103 -22.46 -1.08 8.66
C ALA A 103 -23.85 -1.68 8.92
N SER A 104 -24.93 -0.95 8.68
CA SER A 104 -26.30 -1.44 8.84
C SER A 104 -26.63 -2.56 7.85
N VAL A 105 -26.02 -2.48 6.64
CA VAL A 105 -26.19 -3.50 5.59
C VAL A 105 -25.30 -4.71 5.84
N ILE A 106 -24.07 -4.50 6.27
CA ILE A 106 -23.05 -5.54 6.38
C ILE A 106 -23.15 -6.36 7.69
N ARG A 107 -23.50 -5.72 8.80
CA ARG A 107 -23.60 -6.40 10.11
C ARG A 107 -24.44 -7.70 10.10
N PRO A 108 -25.64 -7.75 9.48
CA PRO A 108 -26.44 -8.97 9.41
C PRO A 108 -25.82 -10.08 8.53
N LEU A 109 -24.81 -9.76 7.74
CA LEU A 109 -24.15 -10.69 6.82
C LEU A 109 -22.86 -11.29 7.40
N LEU A 110 -22.40 -10.86 8.58
CA LEU A 110 -21.23 -11.41 9.24
C LEU A 110 -21.44 -12.88 9.63
N LEU A 111 -20.35 -13.64 9.71
CA LEU A 111 -20.37 -14.95 10.37
C LEU A 111 -20.55 -14.75 11.88
N PRO A 112 -21.52 -15.46 12.50
CA PRO A 112 -21.65 -15.42 13.95
C PRO A 112 -20.35 -15.91 14.63
N ASP A 113 -20.02 -15.29 15.76
CA ASP A 113 -18.92 -15.70 16.65
C ASP A 113 -17.55 -15.91 15.97
N SER A 114 -17.35 -15.29 14.82
CA SER A 114 -16.11 -15.40 14.04
C SER A 114 -15.38 -14.06 13.98
N PRO A 115 -14.05 -14.05 13.96
CA PRO A 115 -13.28 -12.82 13.82
C PRO A 115 -13.61 -12.10 12.49
N VAL A 116 -13.54 -10.79 12.55
CA VAL A 116 -13.76 -9.93 11.37
C VAL A 116 -12.48 -9.17 11.06
N VAL A 117 -12.06 -9.26 9.81
CA VAL A 117 -10.95 -8.50 9.23
C VAL A 117 -11.54 -7.53 8.21
N ILE A 118 -11.09 -6.29 8.21
CA ILE A 118 -11.43 -5.33 7.15
C ILE A 118 -10.16 -4.92 6.39
N TRP A 119 -10.28 -4.81 5.08
CA TRP A 119 -9.20 -4.42 4.19
C TRP A 119 -9.62 -3.33 3.21
N TRP A 120 -8.80 -2.30 3.09
CA TRP A 120 -8.88 -1.27 2.05
C TRP A 120 -7.70 -1.43 1.08
N PRO A 121 -7.92 -1.96 -0.13
CA PRO A 121 -6.86 -2.15 -1.12
C PRO A 121 -6.26 -0.83 -1.63
N GLY A 122 -7.04 0.25 -1.62
CA GLY A 122 -6.65 1.57 -2.09
C GLY A 122 -6.97 2.67 -1.09
N ARG A 123 -8.00 3.44 -1.38
CA ARG A 123 -8.40 4.57 -0.54
C ARG A 123 -8.98 4.08 0.78
N CYS A 124 -8.42 4.58 1.87
CA CYS A 124 -8.81 4.23 3.23
C CYS A 124 -9.17 5.51 4.01
N PRO A 125 -10.07 5.45 5.01
CA PRO A 125 -10.33 6.55 5.92
C PRO A 125 -9.05 7.07 6.59
N VAL A 126 -9.01 8.38 6.87
CA VAL A 126 -7.87 9.00 7.60
C VAL A 126 -7.67 8.34 8.96
N ASN A 127 -8.78 8.14 9.67
CA ASN A 127 -8.80 7.36 10.92
C ASN A 127 -9.69 6.13 10.72
N PRO A 128 -9.10 4.96 10.42
CA PRO A 128 -9.85 3.74 10.16
C PRO A 128 -10.80 3.35 11.28
N THR A 129 -10.43 3.57 12.55
CA THR A 129 -11.23 3.17 13.69
C THR A 129 -12.52 3.99 13.89
N ASN A 130 -12.61 5.16 13.27
CA ASN A 130 -13.83 5.96 13.26
C ASN A 130 -14.78 5.58 12.11
N ASP A 131 -14.37 4.68 11.22
CA ASP A 131 -15.22 4.18 10.15
C ASP A 131 -16.22 3.14 10.68
N GLU A 132 -17.48 3.24 10.26
CA GLU A 132 -18.56 2.36 10.75
C GLU A 132 -18.29 0.88 10.46
N LEU A 133 -17.73 0.54 9.29
CA LEU A 133 -17.37 -0.84 8.96
C LEU A 133 -16.17 -1.32 9.76
N ALA A 134 -15.20 -0.45 9.98
CA ALA A 134 -14.02 -0.78 10.77
C ALA A 134 -14.34 -1.11 12.23
N GLN A 135 -15.41 -0.53 12.78
CA GLN A 135 -15.89 -0.85 14.14
C GLN A 135 -16.45 -2.29 14.26
N LEU A 136 -16.76 -2.94 13.12
CA LEU A 136 -17.14 -4.35 13.09
C LEU A 136 -15.93 -5.30 13.14
N ALA A 137 -14.73 -4.79 12.90
CA ALA A 137 -13.53 -5.58 12.68
C ALA A 137 -12.54 -5.49 13.83
N GLY A 138 -12.01 -6.64 14.26
CA GLY A 138 -10.89 -6.71 15.18
C GLY A 138 -9.53 -6.40 14.52
N ARG A 139 -9.42 -6.63 13.20
CA ARG A 139 -8.23 -6.34 12.39
C ARG A 139 -8.57 -5.40 11.24
N ARG A 140 -7.73 -4.40 11.02
CA ARG A 140 -7.89 -3.37 9.99
C ARG A 140 -6.62 -3.28 9.15
N LEU A 141 -6.74 -3.66 7.86
CA LEU A 141 -5.64 -3.75 6.92
C LEU A 141 -5.67 -2.58 5.94
N THR A 142 -4.57 -1.86 5.83
CA THR A 142 -4.36 -0.78 4.85
C THR A 142 -3.16 -1.08 3.98
N ASP A 143 -3.00 -0.36 2.88
CA ASP A 143 -1.83 -0.45 2.03
C ASP A 143 -1.34 0.95 1.63
N ALA A 144 -0.45 1.52 2.43
CA ALA A 144 0.13 2.83 2.16
C ALA A 144 0.91 2.85 0.84
N ALA A 145 1.52 1.72 0.45
CA ALA A 145 2.28 1.62 -0.79
C ALA A 145 1.41 1.73 -2.04
N ASN A 146 0.14 1.35 -1.94
CA ASN A 146 -0.84 1.42 -3.04
C ASN A 146 -1.66 2.71 -3.03
N THR A 147 -1.09 3.81 -2.55
CA THR A 147 -1.76 5.12 -2.54
C THR A 147 -0.98 6.14 -3.37
N PRO A 148 -1.63 7.20 -3.89
CA PRO A 148 -0.95 8.24 -4.66
C PRO A 148 0.14 8.99 -3.88
N ARG A 149 0.07 9.01 -2.55
CA ARG A 149 1.05 9.65 -1.66
C ARG A 149 1.48 8.70 -0.54
N PRO A 150 2.31 7.67 -0.86
CA PRO A 150 2.62 6.57 0.05
C PRO A 150 3.17 7.02 1.40
N MET A 151 4.10 7.97 1.39
CA MET A 151 4.76 8.45 2.61
C MET A 151 3.83 9.27 3.51
N HIS A 152 2.90 10.01 2.91
CA HIS A 152 1.86 10.73 3.65
C HIS A 152 0.84 9.75 4.24
N ALA A 153 0.42 8.75 3.47
CA ALA A 153 -0.46 7.70 3.96
C ALA A 153 0.15 6.98 5.16
N LEU A 154 1.42 6.57 5.09
CA LEU A 154 2.12 5.92 6.20
C LEU A 154 2.17 6.82 7.45
N THR A 155 2.41 8.13 7.28
CA THR A 155 2.41 9.07 8.41
C THR A 155 1.06 9.13 9.09
N ILE A 156 -0.02 9.27 8.33
CA ILE A 156 -1.39 9.27 8.86
C ILE A 156 -1.70 7.97 9.60
N ARG A 157 -1.28 6.80 9.07
CA ARG A 157 -1.47 5.50 9.76
C ARG A 157 -0.72 5.46 11.08
N ALA A 158 0.51 5.98 11.12
CA ALA A 158 1.30 6.02 12.34
C ALA A 158 0.69 6.94 13.40
N GLU A 159 0.18 8.11 13.00
CA GLU A 159 -0.45 9.10 13.90
C GLU A 159 -1.78 8.62 14.47
N ASN A 160 -2.54 7.81 13.72
CA ASN A 160 -3.87 7.34 14.09
C ASN A 160 -3.90 5.84 14.43
N TYR A 161 -2.76 5.25 14.71
CA TYR A 161 -2.66 3.81 14.99
C TYR A 161 -3.43 3.42 16.25
N LEU A 162 -4.22 2.36 16.14
CA LEU A 162 -4.81 1.64 17.27
C LEU A 162 -4.50 0.13 17.18
N PRO A 163 -4.51 -0.60 18.31
CA PRO A 163 -4.31 -2.05 18.30
C PRO A 163 -5.28 -2.73 17.31
N GLY A 164 -4.76 -3.64 16.51
CA GLY A 164 -5.48 -4.30 15.41
C GLY A 164 -5.29 -3.64 14.04
N ASP A 165 -4.68 -2.45 13.95
CA ASP A 165 -4.30 -1.86 12.69
C ASP A 165 -3.00 -2.47 12.17
N THR A 166 -2.93 -2.75 10.87
CA THR A 166 -1.71 -3.17 10.17
C THR A 166 -1.70 -2.56 8.77
N ASP A 167 -0.53 -2.16 8.32
CA ASP A 167 -0.33 -1.74 6.93
C ASP A 167 0.46 -2.81 6.17
N LEU A 168 0.02 -3.18 4.98
CA LEU A 168 0.68 -4.21 4.16
C LEU A 168 2.12 -3.85 3.79
N ALA A 169 2.50 -2.56 3.87
CA ALA A 169 3.90 -2.16 3.77
C ALA A 169 4.77 -2.78 4.87
N TRP A 170 4.21 -3.04 6.07
CA TRP A 170 4.86 -3.76 7.15
C TRP A 170 4.90 -5.27 6.90
N THR A 171 3.82 -5.85 6.43
CA THR A 171 3.73 -7.28 6.10
C THR A 171 4.73 -7.68 5.00
N ARG A 172 4.98 -6.78 4.03
CA ARG A 172 6.03 -6.97 3.01
C ARG A 172 7.43 -7.14 3.59
N LEU A 173 7.66 -6.72 4.83
CA LEU A 173 8.96 -6.79 5.49
C LEU A 173 9.24 -8.10 6.22
N THR A 174 8.24 -8.98 6.36
CA THR A 174 8.43 -10.24 7.11
C THR A 174 9.64 -11.05 6.64
N PRO A 175 9.86 -11.29 5.32
CA PRO A 175 11.04 -12.02 4.88
C PRO A 175 12.35 -11.25 5.12
N TRP A 176 12.35 -9.93 4.94
CA TRP A 176 13.52 -9.09 5.22
C TRP A 176 13.93 -9.14 6.69
N ARG A 177 12.94 -9.00 7.59
CA ARG A 177 13.17 -9.03 9.04
C ARG A 177 13.69 -10.40 9.49
N ALA A 178 13.11 -11.48 8.94
CA ALA A 178 13.55 -12.85 9.23
C ALA A 178 14.99 -13.08 8.77
N LEU A 179 15.32 -12.67 7.54
CA LEU A 179 16.67 -12.86 6.99
C LEU A 179 17.72 -12.03 7.73
N LEU A 180 17.40 -10.79 8.11
CA LEU A 180 18.30 -9.94 8.90
C LEU A 180 18.52 -10.47 10.32
N ALA A 181 17.48 -11.01 10.97
CA ALA A 181 17.61 -11.65 12.26
C ALA A 181 18.51 -12.89 12.18
N ALA A 182 18.24 -13.77 11.21
CA ALA A 182 19.06 -14.96 10.97
C ALA A 182 20.53 -14.62 10.64
N ALA A 183 20.74 -13.51 9.92
CA ALA A 183 22.11 -13.04 9.63
C ALA A 183 22.89 -12.67 10.89
N LEU A 184 22.25 -11.97 11.82
CA LEU A 184 22.86 -11.59 13.09
C LEU A 184 23.04 -12.77 14.05
N ASP A 185 22.15 -13.75 14.01
CA ASP A 185 22.30 -14.98 14.78
C ASP A 185 23.44 -15.86 14.28
N GLN A 186 23.62 -15.95 12.96
CA GLN A 186 24.70 -16.70 12.34
C GLN A 186 26.06 -16.02 12.44
N TYR A 187 26.08 -14.68 12.46
CA TYR A 187 27.27 -13.88 12.56
C TYR A 187 27.11 -12.79 13.65
N PRO A 188 27.25 -13.17 14.93
CA PRO A 188 27.16 -12.23 16.03
C PRO A 188 28.30 -11.22 15.96
N ALA A 189 27.98 -9.97 15.61
CA ALA A 189 28.96 -8.88 15.50
C ALA A 189 28.39 -7.58 16.02
N LYS A 190 29.26 -6.71 16.54
CA LYS A 190 28.87 -5.35 16.90
C LYS A 190 28.63 -4.54 15.64
N ILE A 191 27.37 -4.15 15.40
CA ILE A 191 26.97 -3.29 14.30
C ILE A 191 27.42 -1.85 14.60
N LYS A 192 28.04 -1.19 13.62
CA LYS A 192 28.54 0.19 13.69
C LYS A 192 27.74 1.15 12.83
N SER A 193 27.19 0.68 11.72
CA SER A 193 26.38 1.48 10.79
C SER A 193 25.29 0.64 10.16
N VAL A 194 24.20 1.30 9.75
CA VAL A 194 23.06 0.67 9.10
C VAL A 194 22.65 1.50 7.90
N THR A 195 22.50 0.84 6.74
CA THR A 195 22.02 1.48 5.51
C THR A 195 20.89 0.67 4.91
N VAL A 196 19.81 1.36 4.51
CA VAL A 196 18.68 0.79 3.76
C VAL A 196 18.57 1.51 2.42
N GLU A 197 18.69 0.77 1.33
CA GLU A 197 18.61 1.28 -0.05
C GLU A 197 17.25 0.88 -0.65
N ALA A 198 16.53 1.84 -1.20
CA ALA A 198 15.20 1.60 -1.80
C ALA A 198 14.78 2.79 -2.66
N GLU A 199 13.70 2.60 -3.41
CA GLU A 199 12.99 3.69 -4.09
C GLU A 199 12.68 4.84 -3.13
N ARG A 200 12.66 6.07 -3.65
CA ARG A 200 12.46 7.31 -2.88
C ARG A 200 11.21 7.27 -2.00
N SER A 201 10.07 6.88 -2.55
CA SER A 201 8.76 6.90 -1.89
C SER A 201 8.31 5.49 -1.51
N ASN A 202 9.08 4.81 -0.67
CA ASN A 202 8.82 3.43 -0.27
C ASN A 202 8.49 3.32 1.23
N PRO A 203 7.21 3.15 1.62
CA PRO A 203 6.79 3.02 3.01
C PRO A 203 7.45 1.83 3.74
N SER A 204 7.61 0.70 3.04
CA SER A 204 8.26 -0.48 3.63
C SER A 204 9.71 -0.19 4.02
N ALA A 205 10.43 0.58 3.22
CA ALA A 205 11.82 0.93 3.53
C ALA A 205 11.94 1.85 4.75
N ASP A 206 11.02 2.79 4.95
CA ASP A 206 11.00 3.65 6.13
C ASP A 206 10.61 2.86 7.39
N LEU A 207 9.65 1.93 7.26
CA LEU A 207 9.30 1.00 8.35
C LEU A 207 10.47 0.08 8.71
N LEU A 208 11.22 -0.41 7.72
CA LEU A 208 12.40 -1.23 7.96
C LEU A 208 13.51 -0.43 8.66
N ALA A 209 13.74 0.80 8.22
CA ALA A 209 14.71 1.70 8.87
C ALA A 209 14.32 1.97 10.33
N ALA A 210 13.04 2.28 10.59
CA ALA A 210 12.55 2.49 11.96
C ALA A 210 12.65 1.22 12.83
N TRP A 211 12.41 0.04 12.24
CA TRP A 211 12.58 -1.24 12.93
C TRP A 211 14.04 -1.51 13.30
N LEU A 212 14.98 -1.29 12.36
CA LEU A 212 16.41 -1.43 12.61
C LEU A 212 16.91 -0.44 13.65
N HIS A 213 16.49 0.83 13.56
CA HIS A 213 16.78 1.84 14.58
C HIS A 213 16.29 1.41 15.97
N ALA A 214 15.04 0.96 16.08
CA ALA A 214 14.46 0.51 17.33
C ALA A 214 15.18 -0.70 17.94
N ARG A 215 15.70 -1.62 17.10
CA ARG A 215 16.39 -2.85 17.53
C ARG A 215 17.87 -2.63 17.86
N LEU A 216 18.58 -1.92 16.98
CA LEU A 216 20.02 -1.76 17.06
C LEU A 216 20.46 -0.50 17.83
N LYS A 217 19.55 0.47 18.05
CA LYS A 217 19.84 1.77 18.68
C LYS A 217 20.90 2.59 17.92
N LEU A 218 20.91 2.43 16.59
CA LEU A 218 21.80 3.16 15.67
C LEU A 218 20.96 3.98 14.69
N ASP A 219 21.50 5.11 14.25
CA ASP A 219 20.92 5.87 13.18
C ASP A 219 20.99 5.08 11.87
N VAL A 220 19.89 5.07 11.11
CA VAL A 220 19.79 4.34 9.86
C VAL A 220 19.88 5.31 8.68
N THR A 221 20.86 5.10 7.83
CA THR A 221 21.01 5.88 6.60
C THR A 221 20.07 5.34 5.53
N ARG A 222 19.16 6.19 5.02
CA ARG A 222 18.33 5.88 3.86
C ARG A 222 19.05 6.34 2.60
N ARG A 223 19.31 5.41 1.67
CA ARG A 223 19.83 5.70 0.32
C ARG A 223 18.75 5.45 -0.73
N ILE A 224 18.72 6.29 -1.74
CA ILE A 224 17.80 6.15 -2.86
C ILE A 224 18.43 5.24 -3.90
N SER A 225 17.65 4.28 -4.39
CA SER A 225 17.96 3.41 -5.53
C SER A 225 16.81 3.42 -6.52
N ASP A 226 17.04 2.91 -7.72
CA ASP A 226 16.03 2.85 -8.78
C ASP A 226 14.95 1.79 -8.53
N GLY A 227 15.14 0.93 -7.53
CA GLY A 227 14.18 -0.12 -7.18
C GLY A 227 14.41 -1.41 -7.99
N PRO A 228 13.45 -2.31 -8.01
CA PRO A 228 12.11 -2.20 -7.42
C PRO A 228 12.10 -2.42 -5.89
N GLY A 229 11.43 -1.53 -5.19
CA GLY A 229 11.22 -1.62 -3.74
C GLY A 229 12.52 -1.42 -2.93
N ILE A 230 12.74 -2.27 -1.93
CA ILE A 230 14.00 -2.31 -1.17
C ILE A 230 15.02 -3.12 -1.96
N THR A 231 16.16 -2.51 -2.27
CA THR A 231 17.22 -3.11 -3.08
C THR A 231 18.40 -3.61 -2.27
N ALA A 232 18.70 -2.99 -1.11
CA ALA A 232 19.73 -3.49 -0.22
C ALA A 232 19.54 -3.07 1.23
N VAL A 233 20.06 -3.91 2.13
CA VAL A 233 20.30 -3.57 3.53
C VAL A 233 21.74 -3.95 3.86
N ARG A 234 22.49 -3.02 4.46
CA ARG A 234 23.87 -3.22 4.87
C ARG A 234 24.04 -2.90 6.35
N LEU A 235 24.62 -3.84 7.07
CA LEU A 235 24.96 -3.70 8.48
C LEU A 235 26.49 -3.70 8.59
N GLY A 236 27.09 -2.52 8.79
CA GLY A 236 28.55 -2.37 8.87
C GLY A 236 29.10 -2.89 10.19
N THR A 237 30.12 -3.76 10.12
CA THR A 237 30.86 -4.31 11.26
C THR A 237 32.34 -3.90 11.21
N ALA A 238 33.13 -4.35 12.17
CA ALA A 238 34.59 -4.15 12.13
C ALA A 238 35.30 -4.94 11.02
N ALA A 239 34.71 -6.09 10.62
CA ALA A 239 35.29 -7.02 9.65
C ALA A 239 34.74 -6.83 8.22
N GLY A 240 33.79 -5.92 8.02
CA GLY A 240 33.09 -5.69 6.76
C GLY A 240 31.58 -5.67 6.95
N ASP A 241 30.85 -5.63 5.85
CA ASP A 241 29.38 -5.51 5.87
C ASP A 241 28.69 -6.89 5.87
N ILE A 242 27.68 -7.05 6.70
CA ILE A 242 26.63 -8.02 6.48
C ILE A 242 25.66 -7.37 5.49
N ALA A 243 25.50 -7.92 4.30
CA ALA A 243 24.73 -7.33 3.23
C ALA A 243 23.68 -8.28 2.68
N ILE A 244 22.47 -7.76 2.50
CA ILE A 244 21.40 -8.40 1.73
C ILE A 244 21.11 -7.47 0.57
N THR A 245 21.35 -7.92 -0.67
CA THR A 245 21.19 -7.11 -1.88
C THR A 245 20.24 -7.81 -2.84
N ARG A 246 19.20 -7.10 -3.32
CA ARG A 246 18.15 -7.63 -4.21
C ARG A 246 17.82 -6.61 -5.30
N PRO A 247 18.64 -6.50 -6.35
CA PRO A 247 18.49 -5.46 -7.35
C PRO A 247 17.27 -5.64 -8.27
N ASP A 248 16.85 -6.88 -8.50
CA ASP A 248 15.76 -7.23 -9.44
C ASP A 248 14.40 -7.52 -8.78
N GLY A 249 14.34 -7.49 -7.45
CA GLY A 249 13.12 -7.82 -6.70
C GLY A 249 12.79 -9.32 -6.62
N LEU A 250 13.65 -10.20 -7.07
CA LEU A 250 13.44 -11.67 -7.13
C LEU A 250 14.38 -12.43 -6.19
N LEU A 251 15.65 -12.45 -6.52
CA LEU A 251 16.70 -13.12 -5.76
C LEU A 251 17.52 -12.10 -4.98
N ALA A 252 17.88 -12.47 -3.77
CA ALA A 252 18.81 -11.69 -2.98
C ALA A 252 20.14 -12.41 -2.86
N SER A 253 21.20 -11.63 -2.95
CA SER A 253 22.53 -11.98 -2.53
C SER A 253 22.64 -11.72 -1.02
N TYR A 254 23.15 -12.68 -0.29
CA TYR A 254 23.42 -12.62 1.13
C TYR A 254 24.91 -12.80 1.37
N ALA A 255 25.56 -11.76 1.86
CA ALA A 255 26.99 -11.72 2.15
C ALA A 255 27.25 -11.46 3.62
N VAL A 256 28.20 -12.20 4.18
CA VAL A 256 28.72 -12.05 5.55
C VAL A 256 30.25 -12.04 5.50
N PRO A 257 30.93 -11.19 6.26
CA PRO A 257 32.38 -11.11 6.24
C PRO A 257 33.06 -12.48 6.45
N GLY A 258 34.00 -12.81 5.58
CA GLY A 258 34.74 -14.08 5.65
C GLY A 258 34.00 -15.32 5.19
N GLN A 259 32.80 -15.18 4.64
CA GLN A 259 32.03 -16.30 4.08
C GLN A 259 31.71 -16.04 2.59
N PRO A 260 31.59 -17.12 1.79
CA PRO A 260 31.11 -17.00 0.42
C PRO A 260 29.70 -16.39 0.37
N GLU A 261 29.48 -15.56 -0.63
CA GLU A 261 28.16 -15.01 -0.93
C GLU A 261 27.18 -16.13 -1.30
N ARG A 262 25.95 -16.03 -0.81
CA ARG A 262 24.88 -17.02 -1.03
C ARG A 262 23.67 -16.35 -1.68
N LEU A 263 23.03 -17.06 -2.58
CA LEU A 263 21.75 -16.64 -3.14
C LEU A 263 20.61 -17.14 -2.26
N VAL A 264 19.66 -16.27 -1.95
CA VAL A 264 18.46 -16.58 -1.18
C VAL A 264 17.22 -16.07 -1.91
N ALA A 265 16.13 -16.86 -1.84
CA ALA A 265 14.86 -16.42 -2.39
C ALA A 265 14.29 -15.28 -1.54
N LEU A 266 14.11 -14.12 -2.17
CA LEU A 266 13.54 -12.93 -1.52
C LEU A 266 12.67 -12.14 -2.51
N LYS A 267 11.80 -12.85 -3.24
CA LYS A 267 10.89 -12.22 -4.21
C LYS A 267 9.99 -11.17 -3.56
N ARG A 268 9.57 -10.19 -4.35
CA ARG A 268 8.48 -9.30 -3.93
C ARG A 268 7.22 -10.14 -3.77
N ARG A 269 6.53 -9.92 -2.67
CA ARG A 269 5.31 -10.67 -2.35
C ARG A 269 4.10 -10.04 -3.02
N GLU A 270 3.26 -10.89 -3.56
CA GLU A 270 1.97 -10.51 -4.13
C GLU A 270 0.96 -10.16 -3.03
N ILE A 271 -0.08 -9.40 -3.39
CA ILE A 271 -1.10 -8.95 -2.44
C ILE A 271 -1.81 -10.13 -1.77
N THR A 272 -2.04 -11.20 -2.49
CA THR A 272 -2.61 -12.46 -2.00
C THR A 272 -1.82 -13.03 -0.85
N GLU A 273 -0.48 -13.11 -0.99
CA GLU A 273 0.42 -13.64 0.04
C GLU A 273 0.43 -12.76 1.30
N LEU A 274 0.26 -11.44 1.13
CA LEU A 274 0.21 -10.50 2.25
C LEU A 274 -1.10 -10.61 3.02
N ILE A 275 -2.21 -10.73 2.32
CA ILE A 275 -3.53 -10.90 2.94
C ILE A 275 -3.60 -12.26 3.65
N SER A 276 -3.12 -13.34 3.02
CA SER A 276 -3.04 -14.67 3.65
C SER A 276 -2.26 -14.61 4.97
N GLU A 277 -1.12 -13.91 5.02
CA GLU A 277 -0.35 -13.75 6.25
C GLU A 277 -1.14 -13.03 7.34
N GLU A 278 -1.82 -11.93 7.00
CA GLU A 278 -2.60 -11.15 7.96
C GLU A 278 -3.86 -11.88 8.45
N MET A 279 -4.44 -12.76 7.62
CA MET A 279 -5.59 -13.59 8.02
C MET A 279 -5.22 -14.72 8.99
N ARG A 280 -3.94 -15.07 9.14
CA ARG A 280 -3.44 -16.05 10.12
C ARG A 280 -3.35 -15.51 11.54
N ARG A 281 -3.24 -14.18 11.70
CA ARG A 281 -2.98 -13.53 12.99
C ARG A 281 -4.09 -12.53 13.30
N MET A 282 -4.88 -12.85 14.30
CA MET A 282 -5.94 -11.96 14.76
C MET A 282 -5.48 -10.98 15.85
N ASP A 283 -4.38 -11.29 16.53
CA ASP A 283 -3.81 -10.44 17.57
C ASP A 283 -3.12 -9.20 17.01
N ALA A 284 -3.08 -8.13 17.80
CA ALA A 284 -2.38 -6.91 17.44
C ALA A 284 -0.85 -7.15 17.36
N ASP A 285 -0.20 -6.56 16.35
CA ASP A 285 1.27 -6.63 16.20
C ASP A 285 1.95 -5.55 17.06
N GLU A 286 2.42 -5.95 18.25
CA GLU A 286 3.14 -5.06 19.16
C GLU A 286 4.48 -4.58 18.58
N VAL A 287 5.11 -5.36 17.69
CA VAL A 287 6.37 -4.95 17.05
C VAL A 287 6.08 -3.80 16.09
N TYR A 288 5.04 -3.93 15.29
CA TYR A 288 4.57 -2.87 14.40
C TYR A 288 4.23 -1.59 15.18
N ALA A 289 3.49 -1.72 16.27
CA ALA A 289 3.15 -0.59 17.15
C ALA A 289 4.39 0.17 17.64
N ARG A 290 5.43 -0.56 18.07
CA ARG A 290 6.70 0.04 18.52
C ARG A 290 7.46 0.72 17.36
N VAL A 291 7.41 0.14 16.17
CA VAL A 291 8.06 0.70 14.98
C VAL A 291 7.38 2.01 14.55
N LEU A 292 6.06 2.07 14.57
CA LEU A 292 5.33 3.31 14.28
C LEU A 292 5.68 4.45 15.25
N LYS A 293 5.79 4.14 16.54
CA LYS A 293 6.25 5.11 17.55
C LYS A 293 7.67 5.60 17.28
N SER A 294 8.58 4.72 16.84
CA SER A 294 9.95 5.09 16.44
C SER A 294 9.93 5.99 15.21
N LEU A 295 9.19 5.60 14.18
CA LEU A 295 9.03 6.37 12.94
C LEU A 295 8.57 7.81 13.19
N LEU A 296 7.58 8.01 14.05
CA LEU A 296 7.07 9.34 14.41
C LEU A 296 8.12 10.18 15.16
N ARG A 297 8.84 9.60 16.11
CA ARG A 297 9.92 10.27 16.84
C ARG A 297 11.03 10.74 15.90
N ASP A 298 11.47 9.87 15.00
CA ASP A 298 12.54 10.16 14.05
C ASP A 298 12.16 11.30 13.12
N ARG A 299 10.90 11.33 12.65
CA ARG A 299 10.35 12.40 11.81
C ARG A 299 10.26 13.73 12.56
N THR A 300 9.80 13.71 13.80
CA THR A 300 9.74 14.92 14.64
C THR A 300 11.14 15.49 14.88
N ALA A 301 12.11 14.63 15.19
CA ALA A 301 13.51 15.04 15.38
C ALA A 301 14.12 15.60 14.09
N ALA A 302 13.84 14.99 12.92
CA ALA A 302 14.32 15.47 11.63
C ALA A 302 13.72 16.85 11.28
N THR A 303 12.44 17.06 11.54
CA THR A 303 11.76 18.35 11.32
C THR A 303 12.33 19.44 12.24
N ALA A 304 12.57 19.13 13.52
CA ALA A 304 13.17 20.06 14.47
C ALA A 304 14.60 20.45 14.06
N ARG A 305 15.43 19.48 13.64
CA ARG A 305 16.80 19.75 13.12
C ARG A 305 16.78 20.66 11.87
N LYS A 306 15.83 20.44 10.97
CA LYS A 306 15.67 21.25 9.76
C LYS A 306 15.23 22.68 10.07
N ALA A 307 14.34 22.87 11.04
CA ALA A 307 13.90 24.18 11.51
C ALA A 307 15.05 24.94 12.19
N ALA A 308 15.82 24.28 13.04
CA ALA A 308 17.00 24.87 13.71
C ALA A 308 18.11 25.25 12.70
N GLY A 309 18.35 24.44 11.67
CA GLY A 309 19.32 24.73 10.60
C GLY A 309 18.90 25.95 9.74
N ASN A 310 17.60 26.12 9.47
CA ASN A 310 17.12 27.29 8.75
C ASN A 310 17.15 28.58 9.60
N GLY A 311 16.96 28.48 10.92
CA GLY A 311 17.07 29.62 11.83
C GLY A 311 18.50 30.18 11.93
N ALA A 312 19.50 29.29 11.95
CA ALA A 312 20.91 29.70 12.01
C ALA A 312 21.40 30.41 10.74
N SER A 313 20.75 30.15 9.57
CA SER A 313 21.10 30.80 8.30
C SER A 313 20.52 32.23 8.19
N ILE A 314 19.45 32.54 8.91
CA ILE A 314 18.81 33.88 8.90
C ILE A 314 19.56 34.84 9.84
N ASP A 315 20.08 34.37 10.98
CA ASP A 315 20.86 35.19 11.90
C ASP A 315 22.27 35.54 11.39
N GLY A 316 22.85 34.73 10.50
CA GLY A 316 24.11 35.01 9.81
C GLY A 316 24.00 36.13 8.76
N ALA A 317 22.85 36.22 8.08
CA ALA A 317 22.61 37.23 7.03
C ALA A 317 22.28 38.62 7.59
N THR A 318 21.73 38.69 8.80
CA THR A 318 21.37 39.97 9.44
C THR A 318 22.55 40.65 10.14
N ARG A 319 23.63 39.95 10.47
CA ARG A 319 24.84 40.55 11.08
C ARG A 319 25.83 41.15 10.06
N HIS A 320 25.74 40.82 8.79
CA HIS A 320 26.59 41.42 7.72
C HIS A 320 25.97 42.64 7.04
N SER A 321 24.68 42.96 7.30
CA SER A 321 24.00 44.13 6.73
C SER A 321 24.09 45.40 7.59
N ALA A 322 24.56 45.35 8.85
CA ALA A 322 24.60 46.46 9.75
C ALA A 322 25.93 47.27 9.76
N ALA A 323 26.96 46.82 9.00
CA ALA A 323 28.28 47.47 8.99
C ALA A 323 28.57 48.31 7.74
N SER A 324 27.59 48.48 6.81
CA SER A 324 27.83 49.19 5.53
C SER A 324 26.95 50.44 5.28
N THR A 325 26.27 51.01 6.28
CA THR A 325 25.33 52.13 6.06
C THR A 325 25.73 53.43 6.71
N THR A 326 27.03 53.65 7.04
CA THR A 326 27.48 54.93 7.61
C THR A 326 28.44 55.73 6.74
N ALA A 327 28.56 55.43 5.47
CA ALA A 327 29.43 56.22 4.56
C ALA A 327 28.78 56.39 3.18
N LYS A 328 27.67 57.15 3.05
CA LYS A 328 27.29 57.85 1.82
C LYS A 328 26.00 58.65 2.02
N LYS A 329 26.09 59.69 2.84
CA LYS A 329 25.06 60.76 2.91
C LYS A 329 25.77 62.10 2.75
N ALA A 330 26.30 62.31 1.55
CA ALA A 330 26.62 63.68 1.05
C ALA A 330 26.88 63.55 -0.45
N ALA A 331 25.95 63.97 -1.25
CA ALA A 331 26.02 64.45 -2.60
C ALA A 331 24.89 63.87 -3.48
N ALA A 332 23.91 64.70 -3.67
CA ALA A 332 23.24 65.05 -4.92
C ALA A 332 21.79 65.42 -4.70
N LYS A 333 21.65 66.64 -4.31
CA LYS A 333 20.43 67.42 -4.48
C LYS A 333 20.62 68.19 -5.78
N LYS A 334 19.95 67.79 -6.85
CA LYS A 334 19.47 68.70 -7.94
C LYS A 334 19.05 67.92 -9.19
N ALA A 335 18.01 68.47 -9.73
CA ALA A 335 17.43 68.23 -11.06
C ALA A 335 16.50 66.95 -11.11
N GLY A 336 15.25 67.07 -11.42
CA GLY A 336 14.46 68.07 -12.08
C GLY A 336 13.28 67.37 -12.70
N ALA A 337 12.14 67.91 -12.43
CA ALA A 337 10.84 67.54 -12.96
C ALA A 337 10.81 67.33 -14.48
N LYS A 338 10.03 66.39 -14.96
CA LYS A 338 8.95 66.66 -15.94
C LYS A 338 8.36 65.40 -16.57
N LYS A 339 7.05 65.43 -16.55
CA LYS A 339 6.11 64.94 -17.59
C LYS A 339 5.92 63.47 -17.84
N THR A 340 4.77 62.99 -17.58
CA THR A 340 3.42 62.98 -18.15
C THR A 340 3.14 61.72 -18.98
N VAL A 341 2.13 61.02 -18.54
CA VAL A 341 0.87 60.68 -19.23
C VAL A 341 0.95 59.90 -20.55
N GLY A 342 0.26 58.84 -20.61
CA GLY A 342 -0.19 58.16 -21.82
C GLY A 342 -0.33 56.69 -21.59
N SER A 343 -1.45 56.20 -21.20
CA SER A 343 -2.63 55.83 -21.97
C SER A 343 -2.56 54.42 -22.55
N ARG A 344 -3.32 53.54 -21.92
CA ARG A 344 -4.47 52.82 -22.51
C ARG A 344 -4.26 51.90 -23.73
N LYS A 345 -4.73 50.64 -23.50
CA LYS A 345 -5.57 49.86 -24.42
C LYS A 345 -4.93 49.17 -25.62
N ALA A 346 -5.09 47.89 -25.67
CA ALA A 346 -5.84 47.09 -26.67
C ALA A 346 -5.31 45.69 -26.66
N ALA A 347 -6.12 44.75 -26.33
CA ALA A 347 -7.08 43.98 -27.13
C ALA A 347 -6.41 42.82 -27.86
N ALA A 348 -6.64 41.64 -27.35
CA ALA A 348 -7.58 40.69 -27.90
C ALA A 348 -7.32 40.20 -29.35
N LYS A 349 -7.32 38.89 -29.44
CA LYS A 349 -7.88 38.10 -30.53
C LYS A 349 -6.94 37.41 -31.53
N LYS A 350 -7.33 36.15 -31.71
CA LYS A 350 -7.10 35.27 -32.88
C LYS A 350 -5.83 34.39 -32.81
N THR A 351 -5.86 33.11 -33.07
CA THR A 351 -6.81 32.30 -33.91
C THR A 351 -6.56 30.84 -33.65
N ALA A 352 -7.66 30.09 -33.67
CA ALA A 352 -7.70 28.68 -33.91
C ALA A 352 -7.31 28.38 -35.37
N ALA A 353 -6.51 27.36 -35.57
CA ALA A 353 -6.42 26.70 -36.90
C ALA A 353 -6.04 25.24 -36.68
N THR A 354 -7.02 24.39 -36.68
CA THR A 354 -7.27 23.29 -37.59
C THR A 354 -6.03 22.73 -38.33
N ARG A 355 -5.65 21.52 -37.99
CA ARG A 355 -5.22 20.59 -39.07
C ARG A 355 -5.62 19.16 -38.74
N LYS A 356 -6.52 18.70 -39.56
CA LYS A 356 -7.02 17.35 -39.79
C LYS A 356 -6.09 16.65 -40.78
N ALA A 357 -6.14 15.32 -40.78
CA ALA A 357 -5.57 14.37 -41.74
C ALA A 357 -4.17 13.87 -41.38
N ALA A 358 -3.84 12.55 -41.38
CA ALA A 358 -4.34 11.51 -42.24
C ALA A 358 -4.12 10.13 -41.60
N ALA A 359 -5.12 9.30 -41.72
CA ALA A 359 -5.00 7.86 -41.53
C ALA A 359 -4.15 7.26 -42.63
N LYS A 360 -3.18 6.41 -42.28
CA LYS A 360 -2.56 5.51 -43.23
C LYS A 360 -2.47 4.11 -42.62
N LYS A 361 -3.19 3.21 -43.29
CA LYS A 361 -3.19 1.76 -43.14
C LYS A 361 -1.77 1.20 -43.23
N ALA A 362 -1.45 0.25 -42.43
CA ALA A 362 -0.40 -0.73 -42.68
C ALA A 362 -0.96 -2.15 -42.46
N PRO A 363 -0.51 -3.15 -43.16
CA PRO A 363 -1.22 -4.41 -43.39
C PRO A 363 -0.89 -5.47 -42.33
N ALA A 364 -1.86 -6.37 -42.17
CA ALA A 364 -1.76 -7.56 -41.31
C ALA A 364 -0.70 -8.53 -41.85
N THR A 365 0.25 -8.90 -41.02
CA THR A 365 1.16 -10.01 -41.28
C THR A 365 0.64 -11.23 -40.50
N GLN A 366 0.21 -12.22 -41.25
CA GLN A 366 -0.16 -13.57 -40.83
C GLN A 366 1.09 -14.30 -40.32
N VAL A 367 1.03 -14.86 -39.11
CA VAL A 367 2.01 -15.81 -38.58
C VAL A 367 1.42 -17.20 -38.73
N PRO A 368 2.12 -18.18 -39.32
CA PRO A 368 1.60 -19.53 -39.54
C PRO A 368 1.65 -20.36 -38.24
N ALA A 369 0.58 -21.12 -38.02
CA ALA A 369 0.45 -22.08 -36.92
C ALA A 369 1.49 -23.20 -37.02
N ARG A 370 2.31 -23.38 -36.01
CA ARG A 370 3.14 -24.56 -35.80
C ARG A 370 2.31 -25.68 -35.16
N ARG A 371 2.20 -26.80 -35.87
CA ARG A 371 1.66 -28.07 -35.39
C ARG A 371 2.54 -28.60 -34.26
N ALA A 372 1.90 -29.03 -33.17
CA ALA A 372 2.49 -29.83 -32.13
C ALA A 372 2.64 -31.30 -32.59
N PRO A 373 3.71 -32.01 -32.18
CA PRO A 373 3.83 -33.44 -32.47
C PRO A 373 3.01 -34.26 -31.48
N GLY A 374 2.26 -35.23 -32.00
CA GLY A 374 1.43 -36.15 -31.23
C GLY A 374 2.26 -37.05 -30.35
N LEU A 375 1.80 -37.21 -29.09
CA LEU A 375 2.22 -38.28 -28.18
C LEU A 375 1.30 -39.47 -28.44
N THR A 376 1.87 -40.53 -28.97
CA THR A 376 1.30 -41.86 -29.02
C THR A 376 1.37 -42.49 -27.65
N ILE A 377 0.24 -42.85 -27.07
CA ILE A 377 0.13 -43.60 -25.82
C ILE A 377 0.12 -45.08 -26.21
N ASP A 378 1.11 -45.84 -25.73
CA ASP A 378 1.22 -47.27 -25.83
C ASP A 378 0.41 -47.94 -24.66
N PRO A 379 -0.55 -48.85 -24.95
CA PRO A 379 -1.44 -49.39 -23.89
C PRO A 379 -0.97 -50.69 -23.27
N ASP A 380 0.32 -51.04 -23.28
CA ASP A 380 0.76 -52.33 -22.68
C ASP A 380 1.97 -52.21 -21.74
N ARG A 381 1.68 -51.86 -20.45
CA ARG A 381 2.53 -52.27 -19.31
C ARG A 381 1.69 -52.44 -18.04
N ARG A 382 1.03 -53.60 -17.99
CA ARG A 382 0.74 -54.25 -16.71
C ARG A 382 1.94 -55.17 -16.36
N ARG A 383 2.59 -54.84 -15.26
CA ARG A 383 3.01 -55.78 -14.20
C ARG A 383 3.62 -54.97 -13.05
#